data_5f36159662b2f875787fcb764f77fdd2
#
_entry.id   5f36159662b2f875787fcb764f77fdd2
#
_cell.length_a   1.000
_cell.length_b   1.000
_cell.length_c   1.000
_cell.angle_alpha   90.00
_cell.angle_beta   90.00
_cell.angle_gamma   90.00
#
_symmetry.space_group_name_H-M   'P 1'
#
loop_
_entity.id
_entity.type
_entity.pdbx_description
1 polymer ?
#
loop_
_entity_poly.entity_id
_entity_poly.type
_entity_poly.pdbx_seq_one_letter_code
_entity_poly.pdbx_strand_id
1 'polypeptide(L)'
;MSPSQDKIEPLSYEGGKNVTSRLVEALHLSEYKELTDVLGVGKGTISTWHQRDQTPFEIAVRVHLTTGVSLRWLLLGEGEMYEKGEPSSESGKIELPYFELKNGDLIDKGKMFFDAKFLEGMPEAENLMLVEYEGQKLFVDTSNTKVISGKYLVSFDGLTTVNELHRLPSDKIFMEFNDKNVEVEVTTIKTQGKVIKRLSNEYCQ
;
A
#
# COMPACT_ATOMS: atom_id res chain seq x y z
N MET A 1 -27.38 -21.11 16.24
CA MET A 1 -26.45 -21.24 17.42
C MET A 1 -25.88 -19.87 17.65
N SER A 2 -26.21 -19.20 18.74
CA SER A 2 -25.64 -17.92 19.13
C SER A 2 -24.17 -18.15 19.50
N PRO A 3 -23.21 -17.30 19.09
CA PRO A 3 -21.85 -17.42 19.57
C PRO A 3 -21.85 -17.23 21.09
N SER A 4 -21.23 -18.15 21.82
CA SER A 4 -20.99 -18.01 23.24
C SER A 4 -20.17 -16.72 23.43
N GLN A 5 -20.73 -15.76 24.15
CA GLN A 5 -19.97 -14.59 24.59
C GLN A 5 -19.03 -15.07 25.68
N ASP A 6 -17.80 -15.35 25.30
CA ASP A 6 -16.74 -15.60 26.28
C ASP A 6 -16.54 -14.34 27.11
N LYS A 7 -16.46 -14.50 28.42
CA LYS A 7 -16.27 -13.39 29.34
C LYS A 7 -14.89 -12.78 29.12
N ILE A 8 -14.86 -11.47 28.85
CA ILE A 8 -13.60 -10.72 28.71
C ILE A 8 -13.03 -10.50 30.11
N GLU A 9 -11.90 -11.15 30.38
CA GLU A 9 -11.21 -10.98 31.66
C GLU A 9 -10.43 -9.65 31.67
N PRO A 10 -10.35 -8.97 32.83
CA PRO A 10 -9.59 -7.73 32.98
C PRO A 10 -8.09 -7.99 32.81
N LEU A 11 -7.42 -7.07 32.12
CA LEU A 11 -5.97 -7.08 31.95
C LEU A 11 -5.28 -6.38 33.13
N SER A 12 -4.05 -6.80 33.44
CA SER A 12 -3.20 -6.12 34.43
C SER A 12 -2.38 -5.02 33.75
N TYR A 13 -2.91 -3.81 33.77
CA TYR A 13 -2.22 -2.66 33.15
C TYR A 13 -1.08 -2.16 34.02
N GLU A 14 0.00 -1.76 33.38
CA GLU A 14 1.07 -1.02 34.02
C GLU A 14 0.73 0.48 34.14
N GLY A 15 1.40 1.18 35.04
CA GLY A 15 1.18 2.60 35.27
C GLY A 15 2.48 3.40 35.49
N GLY A 16 2.33 4.60 35.99
CA GLY A 16 3.41 5.43 36.48
C GLY A 16 4.58 5.61 35.52
N LYS A 17 5.77 5.30 35.99
CA LYS A 17 7.01 5.46 35.23
C LYS A 17 7.12 4.51 34.05
N ASN A 18 6.58 3.30 34.13
CA ASN A 18 6.67 2.32 33.06
C ASN A 18 5.99 2.82 31.79
N VAL A 19 4.74 3.29 31.92
CA VAL A 19 3.98 3.81 30.78
C VAL A 19 4.56 5.12 30.28
N THR A 20 4.98 6.03 31.17
CA THR A 20 5.56 7.30 30.72
C THR A 20 6.92 7.13 30.05
N SER A 21 7.73 6.13 30.43
CA SER A 21 8.97 5.80 29.71
C SER A 21 8.70 5.36 28.29
N ARG A 22 7.68 4.50 28.09
CA ARG A 22 7.28 4.06 26.76
C ARG A 22 6.68 5.20 25.93
N LEU A 23 5.96 6.14 26.54
CA LEU A 23 5.48 7.34 25.86
C LEU A 23 6.65 8.22 25.37
N VAL A 24 7.70 8.40 26.19
CA VAL A 24 8.91 9.13 25.80
C VAL A 24 9.59 8.43 24.60
N GLU A 25 9.74 7.11 24.67
CA GLU A 25 10.32 6.31 23.60
C GLU A 25 9.48 6.37 22.30
N ALA A 26 8.16 6.16 22.42
CA ALA A 26 7.23 6.17 21.27
C ALA A 26 7.16 7.53 20.56
N LEU A 27 7.34 8.62 21.30
CA LEU A 27 7.31 9.98 20.76
C LEU A 27 8.71 10.53 20.43
N HIS A 28 9.75 9.68 20.54
CA HIS A 28 11.16 10.04 20.28
C HIS A 28 11.64 11.27 21.08
N LEU A 29 11.19 11.37 22.34
CA LEU A 29 11.55 12.46 23.24
C LEU A 29 12.80 12.10 24.07
N SER A 30 13.50 13.12 24.55
CA SER A 30 14.71 12.92 25.38
C SER A 30 14.39 12.86 26.87
N GLU A 31 13.36 13.57 27.32
CA GLU A 31 13.00 13.68 28.74
C GLU A 31 11.47 13.69 28.97
N TYR A 32 11.05 13.23 30.14
CA TYR A 32 9.63 13.29 30.57
C TYR A 32 9.02 14.70 30.57
N LYS A 33 9.84 15.74 30.73
CA LYS A 33 9.36 17.13 30.71
C LYS A 33 8.77 17.51 29.36
N GLU A 34 9.29 16.95 28.28
CA GLU A 34 8.82 17.22 26.93
C GLU A 34 7.42 16.64 26.68
N LEU A 35 7.00 15.61 27.45
CA LEU A 35 5.64 15.09 27.41
C LEU A 35 4.60 16.18 27.73
N THR A 36 4.94 17.19 28.59
CA THR A 36 4.01 18.26 28.91
C THR A 36 3.63 19.09 27.71
N ASP A 37 4.58 19.37 26.85
CA ASP A 37 4.40 20.22 25.68
C ASP A 37 3.73 19.44 24.53
N VAL A 38 4.19 18.18 24.31
CA VAL A 38 3.68 17.33 23.22
C VAL A 38 2.26 16.84 23.50
N LEU A 39 1.96 16.45 24.75
CA LEU A 39 0.67 15.88 25.12
C LEU A 39 -0.33 16.91 25.70
N GLY A 40 0.13 18.13 25.97
CA GLY A 40 -0.70 19.18 26.59
C GLY A 40 -1.10 18.87 28.02
N VAL A 41 -0.28 18.12 28.79
CA VAL A 41 -0.55 17.74 30.16
C VAL A 41 0.32 18.53 31.15
N GLY A 42 -0.20 18.87 32.34
CA GLY A 42 0.55 19.59 33.35
C GLY A 42 1.63 18.72 34.01
N LYS A 43 2.73 19.35 34.45
CA LYS A 43 3.80 18.66 35.18
C LYS A 43 3.29 17.92 36.43
N GLY A 44 2.30 18.51 37.14
CA GLY A 44 1.65 17.88 38.29
C GLY A 44 0.90 16.58 37.92
N THR A 45 0.34 16.49 36.71
CA THR A 45 -0.35 15.31 36.23
C THR A 45 0.62 14.15 36.06
N ILE A 46 1.77 14.39 35.41
CA ILE A 46 2.81 13.36 35.24
C ILE A 46 3.36 12.90 36.59
N SER A 47 3.60 13.86 37.52
CA SER A 47 4.03 13.53 38.88
C SER A 47 3.00 12.67 39.63
N THR A 48 1.71 12.94 39.43
CA THR A 48 0.62 12.14 40.01
C THR A 48 0.59 10.72 39.44
N TRP A 49 0.77 10.56 38.13
CA TRP A 49 0.88 9.23 37.54
C TRP A 49 2.03 8.42 38.16
N HIS A 50 3.22 9.04 38.33
CA HIS A 50 4.37 8.39 38.92
C HIS A 50 4.16 8.01 40.41
N GLN A 51 3.57 8.91 41.19
CA GLN A 51 3.37 8.69 42.63
C GLN A 51 2.31 7.63 42.94
N ARG A 52 1.27 7.56 42.11
CA ARG A 52 0.12 6.69 42.32
C ARG A 52 0.14 5.42 41.42
N ASP A 53 1.21 5.24 40.67
CA ASP A 53 1.33 4.19 39.65
C ASP A 53 0.12 4.14 38.71
N GLN A 54 -0.39 5.33 38.33
CA GLN A 54 -1.61 5.47 37.57
C GLN A 54 -1.36 5.26 36.09
N THR A 55 -2.25 4.51 35.44
CA THR A 55 -2.23 4.31 33.98
C THR A 55 -2.93 5.46 33.25
N PRO A 56 -2.24 6.24 32.39
CA PRO A 56 -2.83 7.35 31.64
C PRO A 56 -3.54 6.84 30.37
N PHE A 57 -4.67 6.14 30.53
CA PHE A 57 -5.38 5.49 29.42
C PHE A 57 -5.74 6.42 28.26
N GLU A 58 -6.26 7.62 28.56
CA GLU A 58 -6.65 8.60 27.54
C GLU A 58 -5.44 9.00 26.69
N ILE A 59 -4.30 9.25 27.33
CA ILE A 59 -3.06 9.59 26.65
C ILE A 59 -2.55 8.41 25.80
N ALA A 60 -2.57 7.21 26.35
CA ALA A 60 -2.16 6.01 25.58
C ALA A 60 -3.01 5.80 24.34
N VAL A 61 -4.33 5.97 24.46
CA VAL A 61 -5.26 5.88 23.33
C VAL A 61 -4.98 6.99 22.30
N ARG A 62 -4.78 8.22 22.74
CA ARG A 62 -4.47 9.36 21.87
C ARG A 62 -3.16 9.12 21.09
N VAL A 63 -2.11 8.69 21.78
CA VAL A 63 -0.82 8.38 21.15
C VAL A 63 -0.97 7.23 20.17
N HIS A 64 -1.66 6.15 20.53
CA HIS A 64 -1.95 5.04 19.63
C HIS A 64 -2.65 5.50 18.34
N LEU A 65 -3.74 6.27 18.46
CA LEU A 65 -4.51 6.75 17.30
C LEU A 65 -3.71 7.72 16.40
N THR A 66 -2.72 8.42 16.97
CA THR A 66 -1.92 9.40 16.22
C THR A 66 -0.68 8.78 15.60
N THR A 67 -0.04 7.81 16.29
CA THR A 67 1.27 7.28 15.90
C THR A 67 1.26 5.83 15.46
N GLY A 68 0.16 5.10 15.71
CA GLY A 68 0.08 3.66 15.47
C GLY A 68 0.87 2.78 16.45
N VAL A 69 1.40 3.34 17.53
CA VAL A 69 2.10 2.57 18.57
C VAL A 69 1.13 1.61 19.26
N SER A 70 1.53 0.34 19.44
CA SER A 70 0.71 -0.69 20.04
C SER A 70 0.24 -0.33 21.46
N LEU A 71 -1.07 -0.38 21.70
CA LEU A 71 -1.65 -0.23 23.05
C LEU A 71 -1.17 -1.34 23.98
N ARG A 72 -0.94 -2.54 23.47
CA ARG A 72 -0.43 -3.67 24.23
C ARG A 72 0.98 -3.38 24.74
N TRP A 73 1.84 -2.86 23.88
CA TRP A 73 3.16 -2.44 24.27
C TRP A 73 3.12 -1.24 25.23
N LEU A 74 2.32 -0.21 24.95
CA LEU A 74 2.22 0.97 25.83
C LEU A 74 1.74 0.62 27.23
N LEU A 75 0.68 -0.20 27.34
CA LEU A 75 -0.06 -0.40 28.60
C LEU A 75 0.34 -1.66 29.37
N LEU A 76 0.87 -2.68 28.68
CA LEU A 76 1.23 -3.96 29.29
C LEU A 76 2.72 -4.25 29.20
N GLY A 77 3.48 -3.53 28.40
CA GLY A 77 4.89 -3.82 28.11
C GLY A 77 5.10 -5.09 27.31
N GLU A 78 4.06 -5.60 26.66
CA GLU A 78 4.08 -6.83 25.91
C GLU A 78 4.15 -6.57 24.40
N GLY A 79 4.87 -7.42 23.67
CA GLY A 79 5.00 -7.33 22.22
C GLY A 79 6.00 -6.27 21.75
N GLU A 80 5.90 -5.89 20.48
CA GLU A 80 6.73 -4.85 19.86
C GLU A 80 6.02 -3.50 19.92
N MET A 81 6.78 -2.40 19.90
CA MET A 81 6.25 -1.02 19.88
C MET A 81 5.28 -0.82 18.72
N TYR A 82 5.58 -1.40 17.55
CA TYR A 82 4.69 -1.43 16.39
C TYR A 82 4.39 -2.89 16.04
N GLU A 83 3.12 -3.25 16.07
CA GLU A 83 2.73 -4.63 15.72
C GLU A 83 2.97 -4.89 14.23
N LYS A 84 3.69 -5.96 13.93
CA LYS A 84 3.85 -6.45 12.55
C LYS A 84 2.51 -6.99 12.08
N GLY A 85 1.67 -6.15 11.53
CA GLY A 85 0.38 -6.61 10.99
C GLY A 85 -0.76 -5.61 10.97
N GLU A 86 -0.68 -4.51 11.73
CA GLU A 86 -1.56 -3.38 11.47
C GLU A 86 -0.77 -2.31 10.71
N PRO A 87 -1.08 -2.03 9.45
CA PRO A 87 -0.43 -0.95 8.75
C PRO A 87 -0.79 0.35 9.47
N SER A 88 0.20 0.98 10.12
CA SER A 88 0.15 2.43 10.28
C SER A 88 -0.28 2.98 8.92
N SER A 89 -1.34 3.75 8.88
CA SER A 89 -2.17 4.05 7.71
C SER A 89 -1.45 4.70 6.51
N GLU A 90 -0.11 4.76 6.46
CA GLU A 90 0.63 5.36 5.35
C GLU A 90 1.97 4.70 4.98
N SER A 91 2.62 3.91 5.84
CA SER A 91 3.97 3.41 5.55
C SER A 91 4.03 1.98 5.02
N GLY A 92 3.44 1.73 3.88
CA GLY A 92 3.49 0.42 3.20
C GLY A 92 2.50 0.26 2.07
N LYS A 93 1.57 1.21 1.94
CA LYS A 93 0.61 1.22 0.84
C LYS A 93 1.15 2.07 -0.30
N ILE A 94 1.32 1.45 -1.43
CA ILE A 94 1.71 2.11 -2.68
C ILE A 94 0.45 2.33 -3.50
N GLU A 95 0.24 3.57 -3.92
CA GLU A 95 -0.85 3.94 -4.82
C GLU A 95 -0.41 3.78 -6.27
N LEU A 96 -1.19 3.06 -7.06
CA LEU A 96 -1.01 2.99 -8.51
C LEU A 96 -2.21 3.60 -9.21
N PRO A 97 -2.02 4.37 -10.28
CA PRO A 97 -3.10 4.84 -11.12
C PRO A 97 -3.83 3.65 -11.76
N TYR A 98 -5.15 3.69 -11.75
CA TYR A 98 -6.01 2.60 -12.20
C TYR A 98 -6.92 3.05 -13.32
N PHE A 99 -6.89 2.32 -14.43
CA PHE A 99 -7.67 2.57 -15.64
C PHE A 99 -8.47 1.34 -16.04
N GLU A 100 -9.59 1.56 -16.68
CA GLU A 100 -10.35 0.54 -17.43
C GLU A 100 -10.14 0.78 -18.93
N LEU A 101 -9.67 -0.23 -19.65
CA LEU A 101 -9.58 -0.18 -21.11
C LEU A 101 -10.87 -0.72 -21.70
N LYS A 102 -11.66 0.15 -22.31
CA LYS A 102 -12.95 -0.16 -22.89
C LYS A 102 -13.17 0.56 -24.20
N ASN A 103 -13.52 -0.19 -25.25
CA ASN A 103 -13.78 0.33 -26.60
C ASN A 103 -12.62 1.19 -27.19
N GLY A 104 -11.39 0.90 -26.82
CA GLY A 104 -10.21 1.65 -27.25
C GLY A 104 -9.85 2.86 -26.40
N ASP A 105 -10.62 3.16 -25.37
CA ASP A 105 -10.37 4.28 -24.45
C ASP A 105 -9.85 3.80 -23.09
N LEU A 106 -8.86 4.50 -22.54
CA LEU A 106 -8.43 4.35 -21.16
C LEU A 106 -9.26 5.28 -20.27
N ILE A 107 -10.19 4.71 -19.53
CA ILE A 107 -11.07 5.39 -18.59
C ILE A 107 -10.41 5.42 -17.22
N ASP A 108 -10.15 6.61 -16.69
CA ASP A 108 -9.60 6.78 -15.34
C ASP A 108 -10.61 6.31 -14.29
N LYS A 109 -10.19 5.38 -13.44
CA LYS A 109 -10.96 4.80 -12.31
C LYS A 109 -10.40 5.25 -10.96
N GLY A 110 -9.45 6.19 -10.97
CA GLY A 110 -8.78 6.68 -9.76
C GLY A 110 -7.52 5.89 -9.43
N LYS A 111 -7.39 5.46 -8.19
CA LYS A 111 -6.19 4.79 -7.69
C LYS A 111 -6.52 3.46 -7.01
N MET A 112 -5.60 2.52 -7.08
CA MET A 112 -5.65 1.26 -6.35
C MET A 112 -4.43 1.14 -5.44
N PHE A 113 -4.66 0.62 -4.23
CA PHE A 113 -3.64 0.50 -3.19
C PHE A 113 -3.11 -0.93 -3.13
N PHE A 114 -1.80 -1.05 -3.07
CA PHE A 114 -1.09 -2.33 -2.93
C PHE A 114 -0.15 -2.27 -1.74
N ASP A 115 0.07 -3.41 -1.11
CA ASP A 115 1.15 -3.58 -0.16
C ASP A 115 2.50 -3.50 -0.89
N ALA A 116 3.48 -2.79 -0.32
CA ALA A 116 4.82 -2.65 -0.92
C ALA A 116 5.47 -4.01 -1.19
N LYS A 117 5.23 -4.98 -0.32
CA LYS A 117 5.75 -6.35 -0.48
C LYS A 117 5.16 -7.08 -1.68
N PHE A 118 3.91 -6.76 -2.06
CA PHE A 118 3.27 -7.32 -3.26
C PHE A 118 3.94 -6.82 -4.55
N LEU A 119 4.46 -5.60 -4.52
CA LEU A 119 5.13 -4.95 -5.65
C LEU A 119 6.65 -5.20 -5.66
N GLU A 120 7.18 -5.94 -4.69
CA GLU A 120 8.60 -6.27 -4.62
C GLU A 120 9.06 -6.97 -5.90
N GLY A 121 10.17 -6.49 -6.49
CA GLY A 121 10.69 -6.98 -7.77
C GLY A 121 10.00 -6.42 -9.02
N MET A 122 9.02 -5.52 -8.87
CA MET A 122 8.46 -4.73 -9.98
C MET A 122 9.21 -3.39 -10.13
N PRO A 123 9.01 -2.67 -11.25
CA PRO A 123 9.49 -1.29 -11.41
C PRO A 123 8.97 -0.37 -10.30
N GLU A 124 9.61 0.81 -10.17
CA GLU A 124 9.19 1.85 -9.24
C GLU A 124 7.73 2.26 -9.50
N ALA A 125 7.00 2.57 -8.43
CA ALA A 125 5.56 2.84 -8.48
C ALA A 125 5.17 3.97 -9.46
N GLU A 126 6.04 4.97 -9.63
CA GLU A 126 5.86 6.06 -10.58
C GLU A 126 5.85 5.61 -12.05
N ASN A 127 6.44 4.44 -12.32
CA ASN A 127 6.51 3.81 -13.62
C ASN A 127 5.49 2.68 -13.78
N LEU A 128 4.58 2.51 -12.83
CA LEU A 128 3.56 1.48 -12.86
C LEU A 128 2.17 2.08 -13.01
N MET A 129 1.34 1.45 -13.81
CA MET A 129 -0.10 1.65 -13.82
C MET A 129 -0.85 0.32 -13.88
N LEU A 130 -2.06 0.33 -13.37
CA LEU A 130 -2.96 -0.81 -13.44
C LEU A 130 -4.02 -0.57 -14.52
N VAL A 131 -4.19 -1.54 -15.42
CA VAL A 131 -5.19 -1.48 -16.49
C VAL A 131 -6.10 -2.69 -16.38
N GLU A 132 -7.39 -2.46 -16.21
CA GLU A 132 -8.40 -3.50 -16.32
C GLU A 132 -8.78 -3.69 -17.79
N TYR A 133 -8.63 -4.90 -18.27
CA TYR A 133 -8.93 -5.30 -19.64
C TYR A 133 -9.47 -6.73 -19.68
N GLU A 134 -10.62 -6.95 -20.28
CA GLU A 134 -11.28 -8.27 -20.39
C GLU A 134 -11.40 -9.01 -19.05
N GLY A 135 -11.79 -8.29 -17.99
CA GLY A 135 -11.95 -8.86 -16.65
C GLY A 135 -10.65 -9.20 -15.90
N GLN A 136 -9.51 -8.87 -16.48
CA GLN A 136 -8.19 -9.06 -15.90
C GLN A 136 -7.57 -7.72 -15.51
N LYS A 137 -6.77 -7.70 -14.45
CA LYS A 137 -5.98 -6.53 -14.06
C LYS A 137 -4.53 -6.73 -14.50
N LEU A 138 -4.05 -5.84 -15.33
CA LEU A 138 -2.72 -5.86 -15.93
C LEU A 138 -1.84 -4.79 -15.29
N PHE A 139 -0.68 -5.18 -14.77
CA PHE A 139 0.36 -4.23 -14.35
C PHE A 139 1.19 -3.86 -15.58
N VAL A 140 1.23 -2.58 -15.89
CA VAL A 140 1.91 -2.02 -17.05
C VAL A 140 3.08 -1.17 -16.58
N ASP A 141 4.27 -1.52 -17.04
CA ASP A 141 5.50 -0.75 -16.86
C ASP A 141 5.59 0.34 -17.94
N THR A 142 5.33 1.58 -17.56
CA THR A 142 5.31 2.75 -18.45
C THR A 142 6.72 3.24 -18.83
N SER A 143 7.76 2.82 -18.11
CA SER A 143 9.16 3.12 -18.47
C SER A 143 9.65 2.26 -19.62
N ASN A 144 9.01 1.11 -19.86
CA ASN A 144 9.41 0.14 -20.86
C ASN A 144 8.56 0.26 -22.14
N THR A 145 8.87 1.26 -22.94
CA THR A 145 8.15 1.56 -24.19
C THR A 145 8.82 1.00 -25.44
N LYS A 146 10.06 0.47 -25.32
CA LYS A 146 10.76 -0.13 -26.45
C LYS A 146 10.27 -1.54 -26.70
N VAL A 147 9.64 -1.75 -27.83
CA VAL A 147 9.15 -3.07 -28.22
C VAL A 147 10.32 -4.03 -28.49
N ILE A 148 10.32 -5.16 -27.80
CA ILE A 148 11.20 -6.30 -28.08
C ILE A 148 10.32 -7.53 -28.37
N SER A 149 9.69 -8.08 -27.32
CA SER A 149 8.74 -9.18 -27.38
C SER A 149 7.88 -9.18 -26.11
N GLY A 150 6.60 -9.48 -26.25
CA GLY A 150 5.65 -9.61 -25.15
C GLY A 150 4.40 -8.76 -25.31
N LYS A 151 3.56 -8.71 -24.27
CA LYS A 151 2.33 -7.90 -24.25
C LYS A 151 2.63 -6.45 -23.93
N TYR A 152 2.02 -5.57 -24.70
CA TYR A 152 2.15 -4.12 -24.54
C TYR A 152 0.80 -3.44 -24.60
N LEU A 153 0.68 -2.35 -23.85
CA LEU A 153 -0.38 -1.38 -24.03
C LEU A 153 0.07 -0.42 -25.14
N VAL A 154 -0.69 -0.38 -26.21
CA VAL A 154 -0.34 0.40 -27.41
C VAL A 154 -1.49 1.27 -27.88
N SER A 155 -1.17 2.39 -28.52
CA SER A 155 -2.15 3.23 -29.21
C SER A 155 -1.81 3.28 -30.69
N PHE A 156 -2.83 3.21 -31.53
CA PHE A 156 -2.78 3.47 -32.95
C PHE A 156 -4.10 4.11 -33.39
N ASP A 157 -4.05 5.06 -34.29
CA ASP A 157 -5.21 5.81 -34.79
C ASP A 157 -6.14 6.35 -33.69
N GLY A 158 -5.56 6.72 -32.53
CA GLY A 158 -6.30 7.25 -31.40
C GLY A 158 -6.95 6.20 -30.50
N LEU A 159 -6.88 4.91 -30.84
CA LEU A 159 -7.41 3.82 -30.04
C LEU A 159 -6.30 3.13 -29.25
N THR A 160 -6.58 2.81 -28.02
CA THR A 160 -5.69 2.03 -27.14
C THR A 160 -6.11 0.57 -27.09
N THR A 161 -5.15 -0.36 -27.08
CA THR A 161 -5.39 -1.79 -27.01
C THR A 161 -4.22 -2.50 -26.32
N VAL A 162 -4.42 -3.75 -25.91
CA VAL A 162 -3.38 -4.64 -25.38
C VAL A 162 -3.10 -5.72 -26.43
N ASN A 163 -1.87 -5.71 -26.95
CA ASN A 163 -1.47 -6.67 -27.98
C ASN A 163 -0.15 -7.35 -27.68
N GLU A 164 0.00 -8.57 -28.14
CA GLU A 164 1.30 -9.25 -28.21
C GLU A 164 2.10 -8.67 -29.37
N LEU A 165 3.30 -8.19 -29.06
CA LEU A 165 4.20 -7.56 -30.03
C LEU A 165 5.52 -8.30 -30.11
N HIS A 166 6.03 -8.48 -31.32
CA HIS A 166 7.34 -9.06 -31.59
C HIS A 166 8.11 -8.18 -32.56
N ARG A 167 9.28 -7.70 -32.15
CA ARG A 167 10.12 -6.91 -33.03
C ARG A 167 10.78 -7.76 -34.10
N LEU A 168 10.75 -7.27 -35.32
CA LEU A 168 11.42 -7.80 -36.47
C LEU A 168 12.59 -6.92 -36.90
N PRO A 169 13.50 -7.44 -37.75
CA PRO A 169 14.48 -6.61 -38.46
C PRO A 169 13.81 -5.50 -39.29
N SER A 170 14.55 -4.45 -39.60
CA SER A 170 14.10 -3.33 -40.45
C SER A 170 12.95 -2.51 -39.89
N ASP A 171 12.96 -2.30 -38.55
CA ASP A 171 11.99 -1.46 -37.82
C ASP A 171 10.52 -1.87 -37.99
N LYS A 172 10.31 -3.15 -38.17
CA LYS A 172 9.00 -3.77 -38.24
C LYS A 172 8.62 -4.47 -36.95
N ILE A 173 7.32 -4.61 -36.71
CA ILE A 173 6.74 -5.31 -35.57
C ILE A 173 5.64 -6.24 -36.10
N PHE A 174 5.62 -7.49 -35.66
CA PHE A 174 4.42 -8.28 -35.65
C PHE A 174 3.53 -7.91 -34.48
N MET A 175 2.27 -7.63 -34.77
CA MET A 175 1.19 -7.41 -33.81
C MET A 175 0.14 -8.50 -34.05
N GLU A 176 -0.22 -9.21 -32.96
CA GLU A 176 -1.33 -10.17 -33.04
C GLU A 176 -2.67 -9.40 -32.94
N PHE A 177 -3.49 -9.57 -33.96
CA PHE A 177 -4.81 -8.96 -34.04
C PHE A 177 -5.84 -9.98 -34.54
N ASN A 178 -6.83 -10.34 -33.67
CA ASN A 178 -7.86 -11.34 -33.98
C ASN A 178 -7.27 -12.65 -34.52
N ASP A 179 -6.35 -13.24 -33.78
CA ASP A 179 -5.65 -14.50 -34.14
C ASP A 179 -4.85 -14.44 -35.46
N LYS A 180 -4.60 -13.23 -35.95
CA LYS A 180 -3.77 -13.01 -37.16
C LYS A 180 -2.59 -12.12 -36.80
N ASN A 181 -1.42 -12.50 -37.34
CA ASN A 181 -0.24 -11.66 -37.22
C ASN A 181 -0.24 -10.63 -38.35
N VAL A 182 -0.27 -9.37 -37.97
CA VAL A 182 -0.17 -8.23 -38.89
C VAL A 182 1.21 -7.59 -38.73
N GLU A 183 1.89 -7.36 -39.84
CA GLU A 183 3.15 -6.64 -39.87
C GLU A 183 2.86 -5.14 -39.93
N VAL A 184 3.42 -4.39 -38.99
CA VAL A 184 3.30 -2.95 -38.90
C VAL A 184 4.67 -2.29 -38.72
N GLU A 185 4.84 -1.06 -39.18
CA GLU A 185 6.03 -0.27 -38.89
C GLU A 185 6.01 0.23 -37.44
N VAL A 186 7.18 0.30 -36.79
CA VAL A 186 7.31 0.80 -35.40
C VAL A 186 6.73 2.19 -35.24
N THR A 187 6.79 3.02 -36.27
CA THR A 187 6.28 4.40 -36.26
C THR A 187 4.75 4.50 -36.31
N THR A 188 4.06 3.43 -36.69
CA THR A 188 2.59 3.41 -36.79
C THR A 188 1.92 3.26 -35.44
N ILE A 189 2.62 2.69 -34.44
CA ILE A 189 2.09 2.46 -33.10
C ILE A 189 2.84 3.28 -32.07
N LYS A 190 2.12 3.75 -31.05
CA LYS A 190 2.68 4.37 -29.86
C LYS A 190 2.57 3.40 -28.68
N THR A 191 3.70 2.86 -28.24
CA THR A 191 3.74 2.00 -27.05
C THR A 191 3.65 2.84 -25.78
N GLN A 192 2.67 2.56 -24.94
CA GLN A 192 2.46 3.23 -23.65
C GLN A 192 3.18 2.51 -22.50
N GLY A 193 3.42 1.21 -22.61
CA GLY A 193 4.16 0.42 -21.63
C GLY A 193 4.05 -1.07 -21.87
N LYS A 194 4.91 -1.82 -21.19
CA LYS A 194 4.93 -3.29 -21.24
C LYS A 194 4.09 -3.90 -20.13
N VAL A 195 3.26 -4.87 -20.44
CA VAL A 195 2.54 -5.68 -19.44
C VAL A 195 3.53 -6.62 -18.78
N ILE A 196 3.73 -6.48 -17.48
CA ILE A 196 4.72 -7.24 -16.69
C ILE A 196 4.10 -8.30 -15.78
N LYS A 197 2.86 -8.10 -15.36
CA LYS A 197 2.14 -9.03 -14.50
C LYS A 197 0.64 -8.95 -14.74
N ARG A 198 -0.05 -10.06 -14.54
CA ARG A 198 -1.50 -10.20 -14.71
C ARG A 198 -2.10 -10.76 -13.42
N LEU A 199 -3.21 -10.19 -12.97
CA LEU A 199 -4.10 -10.77 -11.97
C LEU A 199 -5.37 -11.23 -12.70
N SER A 200 -5.63 -12.52 -12.70
CA SER A 200 -6.89 -13.10 -13.21
C SER A 200 -7.86 -13.30 -12.04
N ASN A 201 -9.14 -13.03 -12.28
CA ASN A 201 -10.22 -13.36 -11.34
C ASN A 201 -10.67 -14.84 -11.54
N GLU A 202 -9.74 -15.77 -11.67
CA GLU A 202 -10.12 -17.20 -11.67
C GLU A 202 -10.51 -17.54 -10.23
N TYR A 203 -11.83 -17.57 -9.99
CA TYR A 203 -12.37 -18.26 -8.82
C TYR A 203 -12.08 -19.74 -9.02
N CYS A 204 -11.32 -20.35 -8.12
CA CYS A 204 -11.28 -21.81 -8.03
C CYS A 204 -12.72 -22.32 -7.82
N GLN A 205 -13.25 -22.99 -8.83
CA GLN A 205 -14.50 -23.76 -8.70
C GLN A 205 -14.23 -25.05 -7.96
#